data_3906aea02fe53e2f2222ecc41d497053
#
_entry.id   3906aea02fe53e2f2222ecc41d497053
#
_cell.length_a   1.000
_cell.length_b   1.000
_cell.length_c   1.000
_cell.angle_alpha   90.00
_cell.angle_beta   90.00
_cell.angle_gamma   90.00
#
_symmetry.space_group_name_H-M   'P 1'
#
loop_
_entity.id
_entity.type
_entity.pdbx_description
1 polymer ?
#
loop_
_entity_poly.entity_id
_entity_poly.type
_entity_poly.pdbx_seq_one_letter_code
_entity_poly.pdbx_strand_id
1 'polypeptide(L)'
;MVCHEVWEYDDQRHTATLTDFALACRDCNFVLHPGAALEVGFRQEATGRGSIAQRGNQAIEHLSTVNNITLKEAHAMLGQALKLHRERSRHKEWQIVIPDHMIEKYRVLEALIL
;
A
#
# COMPACT_ATOMS: atom_id res chain seq x y z
N MET A 1 14.12 -2.65 5.09
CA MET A 1 13.52 -1.61 4.24
C MET A 1 12.90 -2.25 3.03
N VAL A 2 11.73 -1.78 2.64
CA VAL A 2 10.98 -2.27 1.48
C VAL A 2 10.87 -1.15 0.46
N CYS A 3 11.03 -1.47 -0.81
CA CYS A 3 10.77 -0.53 -1.90
C CYS A 3 9.26 -0.46 -2.14
N HIS A 4 8.70 0.74 -2.03
CA HIS A 4 7.28 0.99 -2.22
C HIS A 4 7.06 1.84 -3.47
N GLU A 5 6.16 1.39 -4.33
CA GLU A 5 5.75 2.18 -5.50
C GLU A 5 4.84 3.32 -5.05
N VAL A 6 5.06 4.49 -5.63
CA VAL A 6 4.19 5.66 -5.41
C VAL A 6 3.34 5.87 -6.65
N TRP A 7 2.04 5.71 -6.50
CA TRP A 7 1.06 5.82 -7.58
C TRP A 7 0.19 7.05 -7.41
N GLU A 8 -0.11 7.71 -8.51
CA GLU A 8 -1.15 8.72 -8.59
C GLU A 8 -2.35 8.14 -9.33
N TYR A 9 -3.52 8.22 -8.71
CA TYR A 9 -4.76 7.65 -9.25
C TYR A 9 -5.69 8.73 -9.78
N ASP A 10 -6.16 8.54 -11.01
CA ASP A 10 -7.27 9.29 -11.56
C ASP A 10 -8.51 8.40 -11.50
N ASP A 11 -9.37 8.62 -10.51
CA ASP A 11 -10.55 7.80 -10.28
C ASP A 11 -11.66 8.01 -11.32
N GLN A 12 -11.64 9.10 -12.06
CA GLN A 12 -12.59 9.35 -13.15
C GLN A 12 -12.19 8.60 -14.42
N ARG A 13 -10.91 8.62 -14.76
CA ARG A 13 -10.36 7.96 -15.95
C ARG A 13 -9.90 6.53 -15.71
N HIS A 14 -9.91 6.09 -14.47
CA HIS A 14 -9.39 4.80 -14.02
C HIS A 14 -7.95 4.56 -14.51
N THR A 15 -7.11 5.55 -14.26
CA THR A 15 -5.70 5.55 -14.64
C THR A 15 -4.83 5.57 -13.40
N ALA A 16 -3.87 4.68 -13.33
CA ALA A 16 -2.85 4.66 -12.28
C ALA A 16 -1.49 5.00 -12.90
N THR A 17 -0.88 6.09 -12.47
CA THR A 17 0.40 6.56 -12.96
C THR A 17 1.48 6.34 -11.93
N LEU A 18 2.55 5.65 -12.30
CA LEU A 18 3.70 5.46 -11.44
C LEU A 18 4.50 6.77 -11.36
N THR A 19 4.55 7.38 -10.19
CA THR A 19 5.20 8.68 -10.01
C THR A 19 6.59 8.58 -9.38
N ASP A 20 6.82 7.61 -8.52
CA ASP A 20 8.12 7.41 -7.89
C ASP A 20 8.21 6.06 -7.18
N PHE A 21 9.38 5.80 -6.59
CA PHE A 21 9.61 4.75 -5.60
C PHE A 21 10.10 5.38 -4.31
N ALA A 22 9.67 4.83 -3.18
CA ALA A 22 10.09 5.27 -1.86
C ALA A 22 10.56 4.08 -1.04
N LEU A 23 11.54 4.31 -0.17
CA LEU A 23 11.91 3.31 0.82
C LEU A 23 11.01 3.45 2.03
N ALA A 24 10.45 2.35 2.47
CA ALA A 24 9.60 2.29 3.65
C ALA A 24 10.05 1.15 4.55
N CYS A 25 9.93 1.31 5.85
CA CYS A 25 10.10 0.20 6.76
C CYS A 25 8.93 -0.79 6.58
N ARG A 26 9.10 -2.02 7.09
CA ARG A 26 8.11 -3.08 6.93
C ARG A 26 6.72 -2.68 7.45
N ASP A 27 6.67 -2.04 8.61
CA ASP A 27 5.40 -1.64 9.23
C ASP A 27 4.73 -0.47 8.48
N CYS A 28 5.50 0.50 7.99
CA CYS A 28 4.99 1.55 7.11
C CYS A 28 4.44 0.97 5.81
N ASN A 29 5.13 0.00 5.22
CA ASN A 29 4.68 -0.66 4.00
C ASN A 29 3.33 -1.38 4.22
N PHE A 30 3.12 -2.00 5.37
CA PHE A 30 1.83 -2.62 5.69
C PHE A 30 0.70 -1.61 5.83
N VAL A 31 0.96 -0.44 6.37
CA VAL A 31 -0.03 0.64 6.45
C VAL A 31 -0.41 1.12 5.05
N LEU A 32 0.57 1.25 4.16
CA LEU A 32 0.36 1.67 2.77
C LEU A 32 -0.34 0.59 1.92
N HIS A 33 -0.21 -0.68 2.31
CA HIS A 33 -0.82 -1.82 1.63
C HIS A 33 -1.68 -2.66 2.59
N PRO A 34 -2.87 -2.18 2.99
CA PRO A 34 -3.71 -2.88 3.95
C PRO A 34 -4.07 -4.32 3.53
N GLY A 35 -4.27 -4.55 2.22
CA GLY A 35 -4.54 -5.89 1.68
C GLY A 35 -3.38 -6.85 1.89
N ALA A 36 -2.14 -6.40 1.70
CA ALA A 36 -0.95 -7.20 1.95
C ALA A 36 -0.78 -7.50 3.43
N ALA A 37 -1.08 -6.54 4.31
CA ALA A 37 -1.04 -6.75 5.76
C ALA A 37 -2.04 -7.82 6.20
N LEU A 38 -3.26 -7.83 5.66
CA LEU A 38 -4.25 -8.86 5.93
C LEU A 38 -3.78 -10.23 5.43
N GLU A 39 -3.21 -10.31 4.25
CA GLU A 39 -2.67 -11.56 3.70
C GLU A 39 -1.57 -12.15 4.59
N VAL A 40 -0.64 -11.33 5.06
CA VAL A 40 0.39 -11.76 6.02
C VAL A 40 -0.24 -12.23 7.33
N GLY A 41 -1.25 -11.54 7.84
CA GLY A 41 -1.99 -11.92 9.02
C GLY A 41 -2.66 -13.29 8.88
N PHE A 42 -3.30 -13.57 7.75
CA PHE A 42 -3.87 -14.88 7.46
C PHE A 42 -2.82 -16.00 7.44
N ARG A 43 -1.67 -15.75 6.83
CA ARG A 43 -0.56 -16.72 6.81
C ARG A 43 -0.02 -16.97 8.22
N GLN A 44 0.12 -15.92 9.04
CA GLN A 44 0.59 -16.04 10.41
C GLN A 44 -0.37 -16.86 11.27
N GLU A 45 -1.67 -16.66 11.14
CA GLU A 45 -2.67 -17.48 11.83
C GLU A 45 -2.61 -18.95 11.41
N ALA A 46 -2.49 -19.21 10.10
CA ALA A 46 -2.40 -20.56 9.56
C ALA A 46 -1.16 -21.31 10.06
N THR A 47 -0.07 -20.61 10.34
CA THR A 47 1.22 -21.19 10.81
C THR A 47 1.42 -21.08 12.32
N GLY A 48 0.48 -20.52 13.07
CA GLY A 48 0.59 -20.29 14.50
C GLY A 48 1.60 -19.22 14.92
N ARG A 49 2.02 -18.37 13.99
CA ARG A 49 3.03 -17.31 14.23
C ARG A 49 2.45 -15.97 14.64
N GLY A 50 1.14 -15.84 14.68
CA GLY A 50 0.46 -14.62 15.04
C GLY A 50 -0.99 -14.64 14.61
N SER A 51 -1.66 -13.48 14.67
CA SER A 51 -3.05 -13.33 14.25
C SER A 51 -3.24 -12.10 13.37
N ILE A 52 -4.35 -12.08 12.62
CA ILE A 52 -4.78 -10.93 11.83
C ILE A 52 -4.95 -9.71 12.72
N ALA A 53 -5.57 -9.90 13.89
CA ALA A 53 -5.80 -8.83 14.88
C ALA A 53 -4.49 -8.24 15.38
N GLN A 54 -3.50 -9.08 15.72
CA GLN A 54 -2.17 -8.62 16.14
C GLN A 54 -1.49 -7.80 15.06
N ARG A 55 -1.55 -8.25 13.82
CA ARG A 55 -0.92 -7.55 12.70
C ARG A 55 -1.58 -6.21 12.44
N GLY A 56 -2.90 -6.17 12.45
CA GLY A 56 -3.65 -4.92 12.33
C GLY A 56 -3.33 -3.93 13.43
N ASN A 57 -3.27 -4.38 14.66
CA ASN A 57 -2.92 -3.53 15.81
C ASN A 57 -1.50 -2.99 15.71
N GLN A 58 -0.53 -3.79 15.29
CA GLN A 58 0.85 -3.34 15.07
C GLN A 58 0.92 -2.24 14.01
N ALA A 59 0.21 -2.39 12.91
CA ALA A 59 0.16 -1.39 11.85
C ALA A 59 -0.45 -0.07 12.34
N ILE A 60 -1.53 -0.13 13.10
CA ILE A 60 -2.21 1.04 13.67
C ILE A 60 -1.33 1.76 14.69
N GLU A 61 -0.68 1.02 15.60
CA GLU A 61 0.25 1.58 16.56
C GLU A 61 1.43 2.26 15.87
N HIS A 62 1.96 1.65 14.83
CA HIS A 62 3.05 2.22 14.05
C HIS A 62 2.63 3.51 13.35
N LEU A 63 1.45 3.52 12.72
CA LEU A 63 0.89 4.71 12.07
C LEU A 63 0.71 5.85 13.06
N SER A 64 0.19 5.55 14.24
CA SER A 64 0.02 6.51 15.34
C SER A 64 1.36 7.11 15.77
N THR A 65 2.35 6.27 16.00
CA THR A 65 3.67 6.68 16.50
C THR A 65 4.43 7.53 15.48
N VAL A 66 4.49 7.11 14.23
CA VAL A 66 5.26 7.79 13.18
C VAL A 66 4.68 9.16 12.86
N ASN A 67 3.35 9.30 12.90
CA ASN A 67 2.67 10.55 12.55
C ASN A 67 2.31 11.41 13.77
N ASN A 68 2.62 10.94 14.98
CA ASN A 68 2.28 11.63 16.23
C ASN A 68 0.78 11.97 16.29
N ILE A 69 -0.05 10.99 16.00
CA ILE A 69 -1.51 11.07 16.07
C ILE A 69 -2.05 10.06 17.08
N THR A 70 -3.30 10.21 17.50
CA THR A 70 -3.96 9.28 18.40
C THR A 70 -4.27 7.96 17.72
N LEU A 71 -4.45 6.89 18.50
CA LEU A 71 -4.92 5.60 17.97
C LEU A 71 -6.26 5.72 17.27
N LYS A 72 -7.16 6.56 17.79
CA LYS A 72 -8.46 6.83 17.18
C LYS A 72 -8.32 7.46 15.79
N GLU A 73 -7.43 8.44 15.65
CA GLU A 73 -7.13 9.07 14.37
C GLU A 73 -6.48 8.08 13.39
N ALA A 74 -5.57 7.24 13.87
CA ALA A 74 -4.94 6.20 13.07
C ALA A 74 -5.97 5.17 12.55
N HIS A 75 -6.91 4.75 13.39
CA HIS A 75 -8.02 3.88 12.99
C HIS A 75 -8.88 4.51 11.91
N ALA A 76 -9.21 5.79 12.06
CA ALA A 76 -10.01 6.52 11.07
C ALA A 76 -9.28 6.61 9.71
N MET A 77 -7.99 6.91 9.72
CA MET A 77 -7.17 6.97 8.50
C MET A 77 -7.12 5.63 7.79
N LEU A 78 -6.88 4.55 8.54
CA LEU A 78 -6.83 3.20 7.97
C LEU A 78 -8.19 2.79 7.40
N GLY A 79 -9.28 3.11 8.10
CA GLY A 79 -10.63 2.84 7.62
C GLY A 79 -10.96 3.53 6.31
N GLN A 80 -10.56 4.79 6.16
CA GLN A 80 -10.72 5.54 4.91
C GLN A 80 -9.87 4.96 3.78
N ALA A 81 -8.63 4.57 4.07
CA ALA A 81 -7.75 3.95 3.09
C ALA A 81 -8.32 2.61 2.58
N LEU A 82 -8.84 1.79 3.48
CA LEU A 82 -9.50 0.52 3.12
C LEU A 82 -10.75 0.73 2.28
N LYS A 83 -11.55 1.73 2.62
CA LYS A 83 -12.75 2.09 1.85
C LYS A 83 -12.40 2.49 0.43
N LEU A 84 -11.40 3.36 0.27
CA LEU A 84 -10.93 3.82 -1.03
C LEU A 84 -10.35 2.65 -1.85
N HIS A 85 -9.58 1.78 -1.21
CA HIS A 85 -9.05 0.58 -1.86
C HIS A 85 -10.16 -0.32 -2.39
N ARG A 86 -11.22 -0.53 -1.61
CA ARG A 86 -12.40 -1.31 -2.06
C ARG A 86 -13.12 -0.67 -3.23
N GLU A 87 -13.30 0.64 -3.20
CA GLU A 87 -13.95 1.37 -4.29
C GLU A 87 -13.14 1.28 -5.59
N ARG A 88 -11.81 1.46 -5.51
CA ARG A 88 -10.91 1.33 -6.64
C ARG A 88 -10.85 -0.10 -7.18
N SER A 89 -10.92 -1.10 -6.30
CA SER A 89 -10.86 -2.52 -6.67
C SER A 89 -12.13 -3.02 -7.36
N ARG A 90 -13.24 -2.29 -7.29
CA ARG A 90 -14.48 -2.61 -8.03
C ARG A 90 -14.31 -2.43 -9.53
N HIS A 91 -13.47 -1.50 -9.94
CA HIS A 91 -13.12 -1.32 -11.35
C HIS A 91 -11.93 -2.21 -11.68
N LYS A 92 -12.12 -3.15 -12.62
CA LYS A 92 -11.12 -4.19 -12.92
C LYS A 92 -10.15 -3.79 -14.02
N GLU A 93 -10.46 -2.75 -14.77
CA GLU A 93 -9.68 -2.34 -15.95
C GLU A 93 -9.01 -0.98 -15.72
N TRP A 94 -8.04 -0.94 -14.82
CA TRP A 94 -7.20 0.24 -14.63
C TRP A 94 -6.14 0.32 -15.73
N GLN A 95 -6.01 1.49 -16.35
CA GLN A 95 -4.91 1.78 -17.24
C GLN A 95 -3.67 2.11 -16.43
N ILE A 96 -2.61 1.36 -16.64
CA ILE A 96 -1.32 1.59 -15.98
C ILE A 96 -0.48 2.49 -16.87
N VAL A 97 -0.01 3.60 -16.32
CA VAL A 97 0.86 4.56 -17.00
C VAL A 97 2.20 4.60 -16.31
N ILE A 98 3.27 4.32 -17.06
CA ILE A 98 4.64 4.46 -16.59
C ILE A 98 5.28 5.56 -17.45
N PRO A 99 5.48 6.77 -16.89
CA PRO A 99 6.05 7.89 -17.64
C PRO A 99 7.48 7.62 -18.12
N ASP A 100 7.85 8.20 -19.24
CA ASP A 100 9.19 8.02 -19.83
C ASP A 100 10.32 8.41 -18.86
N HIS A 101 10.14 9.47 -18.07
CA HIS A 101 11.14 9.88 -17.09
C HIS A 101 11.38 8.84 -15.99
N MET A 102 10.36 8.02 -15.67
CA MET A 102 10.51 6.92 -14.72
C MET A 102 11.29 5.76 -15.33
N ILE A 103 11.07 5.48 -16.62
CA ILE A 103 11.82 4.45 -17.35
C ILE A 103 13.30 4.84 -17.44
N GLU A 104 13.58 6.11 -17.72
CA GLU A 104 14.96 6.64 -17.79
C GLU A 104 15.66 6.60 -16.43
N LYS A 105 14.94 6.93 -15.36
CA LYS A 105 15.48 6.92 -13.99
C LYS A 105 15.70 5.49 -13.47
N TYR A 106 14.80 4.57 -13.80
CA TYR A 106 14.82 3.19 -13.32
C TYR A 106 14.79 2.21 -14.49
N ARG A 107 15.95 1.87 -15.00
CA ARG A 107 16.10 1.02 -16.20
C ARG A 107 15.47 -0.37 -16.08
N VAL A 108 15.34 -0.87 -14.84
CA VAL A 108 14.65 -2.14 -14.59
C VAL A 108 13.22 -2.16 -15.14
N LEU A 109 12.57 -0.99 -15.25
CA LEU A 109 11.21 -0.87 -15.79
C LEU A 109 11.14 -1.17 -17.29
N GLU A 110 12.21 -0.97 -18.04
CA GLU A 110 12.26 -1.32 -19.46
C GLU A 110 11.95 -2.80 -19.70
N ALA A 111 12.49 -3.67 -18.86
CA ALA A 111 12.26 -5.11 -18.94
C ALA A 111 10.80 -5.51 -18.66
N LEU A 112 10.04 -4.69 -17.94
CA LEU A 112 8.64 -4.93 -17.60
C LEU A 112 7.68 -4.48 -18.71
N ILE A 113 8.11 -3.56 -19.56
CA ILE A 113 7.26 -2.94 -20.60
C ILE A 113 7.45 -3.66 -21.93
N LEU A 114 8.61 -4.20 -22.18
CA LEU A 114 8.96 -4.97 -23.37
C LEU A 114 8.56 -6.44 -23.23
#